data_81bf9616896132714ee61854998eada3
#
_entry.id   81bf9616896132714ee61854998eada3
#
_cell.length_a   1.000
_cell.length_b   1.000
_cell.length_c   1.000
_cell.angle_alpha   90.00
_cell.angle_beta   90.00
_cell.angle_gamma   90.00
#
_symmetry.space_group_name_H-M   'P 1'
#
loop_
_entity.id
_entity.type
_entity.pdbx_description
1 polymer ?
#
loop_
_entity_poly.entity_id
_entity_poly.type
_entity_poly.pdbx_seq_one_letter_code
_entity_poly.pdbx_strand_id
1 'polypeptide(L)'
;MNARAENMTEESTDRIERSVVLNAPRARVWQALTNAEEFGDWFGANLKGQTFAPGQRARGHLTYKGYEDYFFDIVVDRIEPQNVMSYRWHPYPMDKTIDYDKEEPTLVTFTLTDAPKNGTLLTVVESGFDKVPPSRRAEAFRMNSGGWDGQMKRIAAHVESA
;
A
#
# COMPACT_ATOMS: atom_id res chain seq x y z
N MET A 1 25.37 -3.02 20.81
CA MET A 1 24.93 -2.76 20.28
C MET A 1 24.27 -3.11 19.52
N ASN A 2 23.66 -3.38 19.41
CA ASN A 2 23.15 -3.51 18.64
C ASN A 2 22.74 -2.61 17.99
N ALA A 3 23.01 -1.98 18.15
CA ALA A 3 22.79 -0.80 17.46
C ALA A 3 22.69 -0.99 16.03
N ARG A 4 23.01 -2.05 15.64
CA ARG A 4 23.00 -2.39 14.34
C ARG A 4 21.71 -2.32 13.71
N ALA A 5 20.71 -2.98 14.23
CA ALA A 5 19.41 -3.00 13.66
C ALA A 5 18.84 -1.60 13.60
N GLU A 6 19.06 -0.86 14.62
CA GLU A 6 18.57 0.49 14.64
C GLU A 6 19.16 1.34 13.57
N ASN A 7 20.45 1.23 13.39
CA ASN A 7 21.11 2.02 12.39
C ASN A 7 20.60 1.72 11.03
N MET A 8 20.36 0.45 10.74
CA MET A 8 19.89 0.12 9.43
C MET A 8 18.53 0.71 9.18
N THR A 9 17.66 0.70 10.16
CA THR A 9 16.35 1.30 10.00
C THR A 9 16.45 2.78 9.73
N GLU A 10 17.32 3.46 10.46
CA GLU A 10 17.43 4.88 10.31
C GLU A 10 18.07 5.29 9.01
N GLU A 11 18.89 4.42 8.46
CA GLU A 11 19.57 4.77 7.23
C GLU A 11 18.70 4.62 6.01
N SER A 12 17.58 3.93 6.11
CA SER A 12 16.75 3.74 4.95
C SER A 12 15.84 4.92 4.75
N THR A 13 16.11 5.71 3.70
CA THR A 13 15.24 6.80 3.29
C THR A 13 14.41 6.42 2.09
N ASP A 14 14.67 5.25 1.50
CA ASP A 14 14.06 4.85 0.24
C ASP A 14 12.80 4.02 0.44
N ARG A 15 12.64 3.38 1.59
CA ARG A 15 11.55 2.42 1.75
C ARG A 15 10.88 2.51 3.11
N ILE A 16 9.60 2.17 3.10
CA ILE A 16 8.79 2.00 4.30
C ILE A 16 8.40 0.53 4.35
N GLU A 17 8.51 -0.10 5.50
CA GLU A 17 8.08 -1.48 5.67
C GLU A 17 7.22 -1.62 6.90
N ARG A 18 6.07 -2.31 6.75
CA ARG A 18 5.16 -2.59 7.86
C ARG A 18 4.68 -4.01 7.76
N SER A 19 4.44 -4.65 8.90
CA SER A 19 3.94 -6.01 8.94
C SER A 19 2.83 -6.12 9.97
N VAL A 20 1.89 -7.03 9.72
CA VAL A 20 0.82 -7.31 10.68
C VAL A 20 0.44 -8.79 10.56
N VAL A 21 0.19 -9.42 11.71
CA VAL A 21 -0.35 -10.77 11.74
C VAL A 21 -1.87 -10.68 11.73
N LEU A 22 -2.48 -11.29 10.73
CA LEU A 22 -3.93 -11.26 10.54
C LEU A 22 -4.54 -12.59 10.96
N ASN A 23 -5.62 -12.55 11.73
CA ASN A 23 -6.34 -13.75 12.15
C ASN A 23 -7.32 -14.16 11.06
N ALA A 24 -6.76 -14.50 9.90
CA ALA A 24 -7.54 -14.92 8.75
C ALA A 24 -6.63 -15.75 7.85
N PRO A 25 -7.19 -16.75 7.16
CA PRO A 25 -6.38 -17.59 6.28
C PRO A 25 -5.89 -16.83 5.06
N ARG A 26 -4.81 -17.31 4.49
CA ARG A 26 -4.13 -16.65 3.37
C ARG A 26 -5.09 -16.35 2.20
N ALA A 27 -5.98 -17.30 1.89
CA ALA A 27 -6.92 -17.10 0.79
C ALA A 27 -7.85 -15.91 1.05
N ARG A 28 -8.27 -15.72 2.30
CA ARG A 28 -9.13 -14.59 2.65
C ARG A 28 -8.40 -13.26 2.52
N VAL A 29 -7.16 -13.22 3.00
CA VAL A 29 -6.35 -12.02 2.89
C VAL A 29 -6.05 -11.70 1.42
N TRP A 30 -5.75 -12.73 0.65
CA TRP A 30 -5.48 -12.58 -0.78
C TRP A 30 -6.66 -11.94 -1.52
N GLN A 31 -7.87 -12.37 -1.17
CA GLN A 31 -9.07 -11.80 -1.77
C GLN A 31 -9.17 -10.30 -1.45
N ALA A 32 -8.90 -9.91 -0.22
CA ALA A 32 -8.98 -8.51 0.19
C ALA A 32 -7.94 -7.65 -0.54
N LEU A 33 -6.81 -8.24 -0.92
CA LEU A 33 -5.75 -7.51 -1.63
C LEU A 33 -5.99 -7.43 -3.13
N THR A 34 -6.62 -8.44 -3.73
CA THR A 34 -6.65 -8.55 -5.19
C THR A 34 -8.01 -8.36 -5.82
N ASN A 35 -9.09 -8.42 -5.05
CA ASN A 35 -10.39 -8.03 -5.55
C ASN A 35 -10.47 -6.51 -5.43
N ALA A 36 -10.55 -5.81 -6.56
CA ALA A 36 -10.41 -4.35 -6.55
C ALA A 36 -11.49 -3.67 -5.71
N GLU A 37 -12.73 -4.10 -5.85
CA GLU A 37 -13.81 -3.47 -5.08
C GLU A 37 -13.61 -3.68 -3.59
N GLU A 38 -13.25 -4.89 -3.19
CA GLU A 38 -13.02 -5.19 -1.78
C GLU A 38 -11.79 -4.44 -1.25
N PHE A 39 -10.72 -4.36 -2.05
CA PHE A 39 -9.55 -3.57 -1.69
C PHE A 39 -9.97 -2.13 -1.39
N GLY A 40 -10.79 -1.55 -2.25
CA GLY A 40 -11.27 -0.19 -2.07
C GLY A 40 -12.06 -0.03 -0.78
N ASP A 41 -12.84 -1.04 -0.40
CA ASP A 41 -13.67 -0.97 0.80
C ASP A 41 -12.82 -0.76 2.06
N TRP A 42 -11.72 -1.48 2.20
CA TRP A 42 -10.91 -1.30 3.40
C TRP A 42 -9.88 -0.20 3.24
N PHE A 43 -9.38 0.02 2.03
CA PHE A 43 -8.35 1.03 1.79
C PHE A 43 -8.91 2.45 1.82
N GLY A 44 -10.11 2.64 1.32
CA GLY A 44 -10.75 3.95 1.26
C GLY A 44 -10.80 4.53 -0.14
N ALA A 45 -11.11 3.71 -1.14
CA ALA A 45 -11.24 4.16 -2.52
C ALA A 45 -12.43 3.48 -3.17
N ASN A 46 -13.09 4.18 -4.07
CA ASN A 46 -14.20 3.60 -4.82
C ASN A 46 -13.67 2.97 -6.10
N LEU A 47 -13.52 1.65 -6.06
CA LEU A 47 -13.00 0.88 -7.19
C LEU A 47 -14.06 -0.06 -7.76
N LYS A 48 -15.33 0.30 -7.58
CA LYS A 48 -16.44 -0.52 -8.06
C LYS A 48 -16.33 -0.75 -9.55
N GLY A 49 -16.52 -2.01 -9.96
CA GLY A 49 -16.50 -2.38 -11.37
C GLY A 49 -15.12 -2.52 -11.97
N GLN A 50 -14.06 -2.34 -11.17
CA GLN A 50 -12.70 -2.44 -11.68
C GLN A 50 -12.06 -3.77 -11.31
N THR A 51 -10.99 -4.10 -12.00
CA THR A 51 -10.26 -5.35 -11.82
C THR A 51 -8.78 -5.06 -11.76
N PHE A 52 -8.07 -5.72 -10.85
CA PHE A 52 -6.61 -5.62 -10.80
C PHE A 52 -6.00 -6.68 -11.71
N ALA A 53 -5.20 -6.24 -12.65
CA ALA A 53 -4.47 -7.15 -13.55
C ALA A 53 -3.12 -6.51 -13.88
N PRO A 54 -2.05 -7.32 -14.00
CA PRO A 54 -0.72 -6.77 -14.28
C PRO A 54 -0.72 -5.85 -15.50
N GLY A 55 -0.12 -4.69 -15.35
CA GLY A 55 -0.03 -3.69 -16.41
C GLY A 55 -1.26 -2.81 -16.54
N GLN A 56 -2.33 -3.07 -15.81
CA GLN A 56 -3.56 -2.30 -15.93
C GLN A 56 -3.65 -1.23 -14.85
N ARG A 57 -4.21 -0.09 -15.24
CA ARG A 57 -4.47 1.02 -14.33
C ARG A 57 -5.79 0.79 -13.61
N ALA A 58 -5.83 1.11 -12.33
CA ALA A 58 -7.05 1.15 -11.55
C ALA A 58 -7.13 2.52 -10.89
N ARG A 59 -8.28 3.18 -10.98
CA ARG A 59 -8.40 4.56 -10.52
C ARG A 59 -9.79 4.80 -9.98
N GLY A 60 -9.88 5.43 -8.83
CA GLY A 60 -11.17 5.79 -8.25
C GLY A 60 -10.99 6.87 -7.20
N HIS A 61 -12.08 7.58 -6.93
CA HIS A 61 -12.06 8.64 -5.92
C HIS A 61 -11.80 8.06 -4.54
N LEU A 62 -11.05 8.79 -3.73
CA LEU A 62 -10.91 8.45 -2.32
C LEU A 62 -12.26 8.64 -1.64
N THR A 63 -12.50 7.84 -0.59
CA THR A 63 -13.77 7.90 0.14
C THR A 63 -13.62 8.54 1.52
N TYR A 64 -12.42 9.05 1.85
CA TYR A 64 -12.22 9.75 3.11
C TYR A 64 -12.91 11.12 3.05
N LYS A 65 -13.59 11.47 4.13
CA LYS A 65 -14.28 12.75 4.19
C LYS A 65 -13.28 13.90 4.01
N GLY A 66 -13.57 14.76 3.06
CA GLY A 66 -12.70 15.88 2.74
C GLY A 66 -11.68 15.59 1.66
N TYR A 67 -11.55 14.35 1.24
CA TYR A 67 -10.56 13.96 0.24
C TYR A 67 -11.19 13.35 -1.01
N GLU A 68 -12.50 13.51 -1.18
CA GLU A 68 -13.21 12.87 -2.29
C GLU A 68 -12.81 13.42 -3.66
N ASP A 69 -12.16 14.59 -3.68
CA ASP A 69 -11.67 15.16 -4.93
C ASP A 69 -10.33 14.54 -5.38
N TYR A 70 -9.73 13.73 -4.55
CA TYR A 70 -8.47 13.07 -4.86
C TYR A 70 -8.72 11.65 -5.29
N PHE A 71 -7.72 11.07 -5.95
CA PHE A 71 -7.85 9.73 -6.53
C PHE A 71 -6.85 8.76 -5.93
N PHE A 72 -7.31 7.52 -5.73
CA PHE A 72 -6.44 6.37 -5.68
C PHE A 72 -6.18 6.00 -7.14
N ASP A 73 -4.91 5.96 -7.55
CA ASP A 73 -4.56 5.81 -8.96
C ASP A 73 -3.29 4.97 -9.03
N ILE A 74 -3.43 3.74 -9.49
CA ILE A 74 -2.32 2.79 -9.50
C ILE A 74 -2.21 2.13 -10.86
N VAL A 75 -1.01 1.58 -11.12
CA VAL A 75 -0.80 0.62 -12.21
C VAL A 75 -0.32 -0.66 -11.55
N VAL A 76 -1.06 -1.74 -11.75
CA VAL A 76 -0.70 -3.04 -11.14
C VAL A 76 0.59 -3.52 -11.78
N ASP A 77 1.53 -3.96 -10.95
CA ASP A 77 2.84 -4.43 -11.40
C ASP A 77 2.87 -5.95 -11.49
N ARG A 78 2.57 -6.64 -10.37
CA ARG A 78 2.76 -8.08 -10.32
C ARG A 78 1.71 -8.73 -9.43
N ILE A 79 1.22 -9.89 -9.85
CA ILE A 79 0.30 -10.70 -9.07
C ILE A 79 0.79 -12.13 -9.12
N GLU A 80 1.26 -12.65 -7.97
CA GLU A 80 1.64 -14.06 -7.80
C GLU A 80 0.67 -14.65 -6.80
N PRO A 81 -0.22 -15.54 -7.25
CA PRO A 81 -1.35 -15.98 -6.42
C PRO A 81 -0.97 -16.35 -4.99
N GLN A 82 -1.63 -15.72 -4.05
CA GLN A 82 -1.50 -15.89 -2.61
C GLN A 82 -0.10 -15.59 -2.05
N ASN A 83 0.79 -15.03 -2.87
CA ASN A 83 2.14 -14.71 -2.42
C ASN A 83 2.45 -13.23 -2.49
N VAL A 84 2.29 -12.62 -3.66
CA VAL A 84 2.72 -11.23 -3.88
C VAL A 84 1.72 -10.49 -4.75
N MET A 85 1.41 -9.26 -4.34
CA MET A 85 0.67 -8.32 -5.16
C MET A 85 1.37 -6.97 -5.06
N SER A 86 1.71 -6.37 -6.20
CA SER A 86 2.42 -5.10 -6.19
C SER A 86 1.84 -4.14 -7.21
N TYR A 87 1.99 -2.85 -6.94
CA TYR A 87 1.56 -1.80 -7.85
C TYR A 87 2.45 -0.58 -7.70
N ARG A 88 2.37 0.31 -8.70
CA ARG A 88 3.08 1.59 -8.69
C ARG A 88 2.09 2.72 -8.56
N TRP A 89 2.47 3.73 -7.81
CA TRP A 89 1.68 4.95 -7.68
C TRP A 89 2.60 6.12 -7.32
N HIS A 90 2.03 7.32 -7.31
CA HIS A 90 2.76 8.49 -6.82
C HIS A 90 2.39 8.71 -5.36
N PRO A 91 3.36 8.72 -4.45
CA PRO A 91 3.07 8.84 -3.02
C PRO A 91 2.61 10.25 -2.67
N TYR A 92 1.55 10.33 -1.88
CA TYR A 92 1.01 11.58 -1.35
C TYR A 92 0.84 12.67 -2.43
N PRO A 93 0.03 12.42 -3.47
CA PRO A 93 -0.10 13.35 -4.59
C PRO A 93 -1.21 14.36 -4.32
N MET A 94 -1.01 15.21 -3.30
CA MET A 94 -2.07 16.10 -2.82
C MET A 94 -1.98 17.51 -3.34
N ASP A 95 -0.95 17.87 -4.10
CA ASP A 95 -0.81 19.21 -4.67
C ASP A 95 -1.31 19.19 -6.11
N LYS A 96 -2.46 19.81 -6.34
CA LYS A 96 -3.11 19.76 -7.65
C LYS A 96 -2.40 20.59 -8.71
N THR A 97 -1.37 21.36 -8.34
CA THR A 97 -0.59 22.12 -9.30
C THR A 97 0.59 21.33 -9.87
N ILE A 98 0.85 20.14 -9.31
CA ILE A 98 1.98 19.32 -9.75
C ILE A 98 1.48 18.27 -10.75
N ASP A 99 2.23 18.10 -11.84
CA ASP A 99 1.99 17.03 -12.80
C ASP A 99 2.80 15.81 -12.33
N TYR A 100 2.15 14.92 -11.58
CA TYR A 100 2.83 13.77 -11.00
C TYR A 100 3.27 12.74 -12.06
N ASP A 101 2.69 12.80 -13.25
CA ASP A 101 3.11 11.88 -14.31
C ASP A 101 4.56 12.10 -14.71
N LYS A 102 5.12 13.26 -14.38
CA LYS A 102 6.53 13.55 -14.65
C LYS A 102 7.46 13.07 -13.56
N GLU A 103 6.92 12.49 -12.49
CA GLU A 103 7.72 11.97 -11.39
C GLU A 103 7.81 10.46 -11.45
N GLU A 104 8.87 9.91 -10.87
CA GLU A 104 9.00 8.46 -10.74
C GLU A 104 8.04 7.97 -9.66
N PRO A 105 7.23 6.96 -9.97
CA PRO A 105 6.34 6.39 -8.94
C PRO A 105 7.12 5.54 -7.95
N THR A 106 6.55 5.36 -6.77
CA THR A 106 7.05 4.35 -5.84
C THR A 106 6.41 3.00 -6.17
N LEU A 107 7.01 1.93 -5.66
CA LEU A 107 6.50 0.58 -5.81
C LEU A 107 5.98 0.11 -4.46
N VAL A 108 4.73 -0.34 -4.42
CA VAL A 108 4.12 -0.92 -3.23
C VAL A 108 4.01 -2.42 -3.44
N THR A 109 4.56 -3.19 -2.50
CA THR A 109 4.56 -4.65 -2.59
C THR A 109 3.94 -5.23 -1.33
N PHE A 110 2.88 -6.02 -1.51
CA PHE A 110 2.28 -6.81 -0.43
C PHE A 110 2.76 -8.24 -0.55
N THR A 111 3.23 -8.81 0.55
CA THR A 111 3.69 -10.20 0.59
C THR A 111 2.94 -10.93 1.69
N LEU A 112 2.48 -12.14 1.39
CA LEU A 112 1.78 -13.00 2.35
C LEU A 112 2.63 -14.21 2.68
N THR A 113 2.71 -14.53 3.99
CA THR A 113 3.31 -15.77 4.45
C THR A 113 2.43 -16.33 5.55
N ASP A 114 2.61 -17.60 5.87
CA ASP A 114 1.78 -18.24 6.89
C ASP A 114 2.15 -17.75 8.29
N ALA A 115 1.16 -17.69 9.14
CA ALA A 115 1.33 -17.38 10.56
C ALA A 115 0.62 -18.46 11.38
N PRO A 116 0.92 -18.56 12.68
CA PRO A 116 0.31 -19.59 13.53
C PRO A 116 -1.22 -19.54 13.52
N LYS A 117 -1.84 -20.67 13.82
CA LYS A 117 -3.30 -20.79 13.95
C LYS A 117 -4.04 -20.46 12.67
N ASN A 118 -3.47 -20.87 11.54
CA ASN A 118 -4.03 -20.60 10.22
C ASN A 118 -4.18 -19.11 9.94
N GLY A 119 -3.30 -18.31 10.54
CA GLY A 119 -3.25 -16.89 10.29
C GLY A 119 -2.33 -16.55 9.13
N THR A 120 -2.20 -15.28 8.86
CA THR A 120 -1.38 -14.79 7.75
C THR A 120 -0.54 -13.61 8.22
N LEU A 121 0.75 -13.64 7.89
CA LEU A 121 1.60 -12.46 8.06
C LEU A 121 1.56 -11.67 6.76
N LEU A 122 1.08 -10.45 6.85
CA LEU A 122 1.06 -9.52 5.73
C LEU A 122 2.17 -8.50 5.92
N THR A 123 3.00 -8.35 4.90
CA THR A 123 4.05 -7.32 4.89
C THR A 123 3.80 -6.40 3.71
N VAL A 124 3.84 -5.09 3.95
CA VAL A 124 3.81 -4.11 2.89
C VAL A 124 5.14 -3.36 2.86
N VAL A 125 5.68 -3.18 1.66
CA VAL A 125 6.89 -2.39 1.44
C VAL A 125 6.57 -1.37 0.36
N GLU A 126 6.81 -0.10 0.67
CA GLU A 126 6.77 0.94 -0.36
C GLU A 126 8.19 1.43 -0.55
N SER A 127 8.73 1.31 -1.77
CA SER A 127 10.12 1.63 -2.07
C SER A 127 10.22 2.59 -3.25
N GLY A 128 11.36 3.26 -3.35
CA GLY A 128 11.60 4.22 -4.43
C GLY A 128 11.45 5.66 -4.02
N PHE A 129 11.36 5.94 -2.72
CA PHE A 129 11.20 7.33 -2.25
C PHE A 129 12.40 8.21 -2.61
N ASP A 130 13.58 7.62 -2.77
CA ASP A 130 14.76 8.41 -3.13
C ASP A 130 14.65 9.03 -4.52
N LYS A 131 13.71 8.57 -5.33
CA LYS A 131 13.45 9.12 -6.66
C LYS A 131 12.33 10.17 -6.65
N VAL A 132 11.66 10.38 -5.54
CA VAL A 132 10.69 11.46 -5.39
C VAL A 132 11.47 12.78 -5.35
N PRO A 133 10.99 13.84 -6.02
CA PRO A 133 11.70 15.12 -6.00
C PRO A 133 12.03 15.58 -4.58
N PRO A 134 13.25 16.08 -4.35
CA PRO A 134 13.66 16.46 -3.01
C PRO A 134 12.74 17.45 -2.32
N SER A 135 12.06 18.28 -3.09
CA SER A 135 11.19 19.31 -2.51
C SER A 135 10.00 18.74 -1.77
N ARG A 136 9.61 17.49 -2.07
CA ARG A 136 8.46 16.90 -1.39
C ARG A 136 8.72 15.49 -0.83
N ARG A 137 9.95 14.99 -0.98
CA ARG A 137 10.29 13.62 -0.58
C ARG A 137 10.03 13.36 0.91
N ALA A 138 10.51 14.25 1.77
CA ALA A 138 10.39 14.04 3.21
C ALA A 138 8.94 14.02 3.66
N GLU A 139 8.11 14.90 3.09
CA GLU A 139 6.70 14.94 3.44
C GLU A 139 5.98 13.69 2.94
N ALA A 140 6.23 13.28 1.70
CA ALA A 140 5.59 12.10 1.15
C ALA A 140 5.96 10.86 1.97
N PHE A 141 7.24 10.74 2.35
CA PHE A 141 7.70 9.62 3.18
C PHE A 141 7.00 9.62 4.53
N ARG A 142 6.94 10.77 5.19
CA ARG A 142 6.33 10.89 6.51
C ARG A 142 4.84 10.57 6.45
N MET A 143 4.14 11.11 5.47
CA MET A 143 2.70 10.91 5.36
C MET A 143 2.38 9.45 5.05
N ASN A 144 3.14 8.83 4.16
CA ASN A 144 2.88 7.44 3.83
C ASN A 144 3.31 6.48 4.94
N SER A 145 4.34 6.86 5.74
CA SER A 145 4.69 6.05 6.92
C SER A 145 3.51 5.95 7.87
N GLY A 146 2.88 7.06 8.20
CA GLY A 146 1.69 7.07 9.04
C GLY A 146 0.50 6.43 8.36
N GLY A 147 0.37 6.63 7.05
CA GLY A 147 -0.70 6.04 6.27
C GLY A 147 -0.68 4.52 6.30
N TRP A 148 0.52 3.92 6.15
CA TRP A 148 0.61 2.46 6.19
C TRP A 148 0.29 1.90 7.57
N ASP A 149 0.63 2.60 8.64
CA ASP A 149 0.21 2.18 9.98
C ASP A 149 -1.31 2.07 10.06
N GLY A 150 -2.02 3.05 9.51
CA GLY A 150 -3.47 3.04 9.49
C GLY A 150 -4.05 1.96 8.60
N GLN A 151 -3.45 1.77 7.42
CA GLN A 151 -3.97 0.77 6.48
C GLN A 151 -3.79 -0.66 6.98
N MET A 152 -2.71 -0.94 7.71
CA MET A 152 -2.53 -2.26 8.30
C MET A 152 -3.63 -2.55 9.31
N LYS A 153 -4.07 -1.54 10.07
CA LYS A 153 -5.19 -1.71 10.99
C LYS A 153 -6.51 -1.90 10.25
N ARG A 154 -6.69 -1.22 9.12
CA ARG A 154 -7.93 -1.31 8.35
C ARG A 154 -8.10 -2.69 7.71
N ILE A 155 -7.04 -3.23 7.11
CA ILE A 155 -7.16 -4.55 6.51
C ILE A 155 -7.36 -5.61 7.59
N ALA A 156 -6.71 -5.46 8.75
CA ALA A 156 -6.90 -6.40 9.84
C ALA A 156 -8.37 -6.42 10.28
N ALA A 157 -8.95 -5.24 10.52
CA ALA A 157 -10.35 -5.16 10.90
C ALA A 157 -11.27 -5.77 9.85
N HIS A 158 -10.94 -5.55 8.58
CA HIS A 158 -11.78 -6.01 7.47
C HIS A 158 -11.79 -7.55 7.35
N VAL A 159 -10.61 -8.18 7.38
CA VAL A 159 -10.53 -9.62 7.16
C VAL A 159 -10.85 -10.43 8.41
N GLU A 160 -10.76 -9.81 9.58
CA GLU A 160 -11.03 -10.50 10.84
C GLU A 160 -12.47 -10.37 11.29
N SER A 161 -13.25 -9.52 10.64
CA SER A 161 -14.65 -9.29 11.02
C SER A 161 -15.57 -10.20 10.26
N ALA A 162 -15.33 -11.41 10.15
CA ALA A 162 -16.12 -12.30 9.36
C ALA A 162 -17.57 -12.44 9.78
#